data_4752dcfba3a73af45bc343685f754382
#
_entry.id   4752dcfba3a73af45bc343685f754382
#
_cell.length_a   1.000
_cell.length_b   1.000
_cell.length_c   1.000
_cell.angle_alpha   90.00
_cell.angle_beta   90.00
_cell.angle_gamma   90.00
#
_symmetry.space_group_name_H-M   'P 1'
#
loop_
_entity.id
_entity.type
_entity.pdbx_description
1 polymer ?
#
loop_
_entity_poly.entity_id
_entity_poly.type
_entity_poly.pdbx_seq_one_letter_code
_entity_poly.pdbx_strand_id
1 'polypeptide(L)'
;MRLRSVLATVMATLTVSSCTMASDNSASDQGQNGSSTLTVYSGRNENFISPFFEEFSSQTGIKIEARYGDSAELAALLLEEGKNSPADIFLSQDAGAIGAVAAQELFNTLDSNVISVVAEQFRDQNSKWVGITGRSRVIAYNNKKYSQADLPRTIDELLDPKWSGNIAIAPTNASFQSFITAVVQLRGEEKALEWLKGLNANKPQKFEKNSQMVEAIDQGVVDLGLTNHYYVAEVSENLGREINVGISFFNNQDAGNLLNVSAFGIMETSKKQEESLKLLSYLLSKDTQEKFVNETFEYSLLDGIAAPTGLPLLNQLGIPNVRLGQLTDVAKTQELLITSGLL
;
A
#
# COMPACT_ATOMS: atom_id res chain seq x y z
N MET A 1 -63.95 -38.14 -19.61
CA MET A 1 -64.58 -37.38 -20.68
C MET A 1 -63.48 -36.75 -21.47
N ARG A 2 -62.93 -37.30 -22.56
CA ARG A 2 -63.35 -37.02 -23.97
C ARG A 2 -63.37 -35.51 -24.23
N LEU A 3 -62.59 -34.80 -25.11
CA LEU A 3 -62.34 -35.18 -26.54
C LEU A 3 -61.33 -34.20 -27.17
N ARG A 4 -60.35 -34.66 -27.98
CA ARG A 4 -60.03 -34.35 -29.42
C ARG A 4 -59.50 -32.95 -29.74
N SER A 5 -58.23 -32.85 -30.10
CA SER A 5 -57.66 -32.87 -31.48
C SER A 5 -58.28 -31.86 -32.46
N VAL A 6 -57.46 -30.94 -32.99
CA VAL A 6 -57.44 -30.60 -34.41
C VAL A 6 -56.06 -30.15 -34.85
N LEU A 7 -55.50 -30.86 -35.81
CA LEU A 7 -54.33 -30.54 -36.61
C LEU A 7 -54.75 -29.56 -37.72
N ALA A 8 -53.95 -28.56 -38.03
CA ALA A 8 -54.05 -27.89 -39.33
C ALA A 8 -52.65 -27.58 -39.85
N THR A 9 -52.30 -28.38 -40.87
CA THR A 9 -51.14 -28.22 -41.72
C THR A 9 -51.48 -27.21 -42.83
N VAL A 10 -50.63 -26.17 -43.02
CA VAL A 10 -50.64 -25.40 -44.28
C VAL A 10 -49.21 -25.33 -44.82
N MET A 11 -49.07 -25.83 -45.99
CA MET A 11 -47.91 -25.91 -46.85
C MET A 11 -48.11 -24.88 -47.98
N ALA A 12 -47.11 -24.03 -48.25
CA ALA A 12 -46.91 -23.32 -49.52
C ALA A 12 -45.61 -22.54 -49.49
N THR A 13 -44.71 -22.93 -50.23
CA THR A 13 -44.15 -22.72 -51.58
C THR A 13 -43.00 -21.73 -51.62
N LEU A 14 -41.86 -22.27 -52.05
CA LEU A 14 -40.65 -21.62 -52.48
C LEU A 14 -40.86 -20.60 -53.59
N THR A 15 -40.19 -19.48 -53.55
CA THR A 15 -39.70 -18.79 -54.75
C THR A 15 -38.23 -18.35 -54.51
N VAL A 16 -37.39 -18.93 -55.34
CA VAL A 16 -35.99 -18.56 -55.54
C VAL A 16 -35.98 -17.35 -56.49
N SER A 17 -35.26 -16.31 -56.08
CA SER A 17 -34.79 -15.25 -56.99
C SER A 17 -33.33 -14.91 -56.67
N SER A 18 -32.48 -15.39 -57.57
CA SER A 18 -31.09 -15.00 -57.70
C SER A 18 -31.03 -13.60 -58.30
N CYS A 19 -30.26 -12.73 -57.65
CA CYS A 19 -29.60 -11.60 -58.31
C CYS A 19 -28.23 -11.39 -57.66
N THR A 20 -27.21 -11.76 -58.40
CA THR A 20 -25.81 -11.33 -58.19
C THR A 20 -25.69 -9.86 -58.53
N MET A 21 -25.10 -9.09 -57.59
CA MET A 21 -24.30 -7.93 -57.94
C MET A 21 -23.24 -7.72 -56.85
N ALA A 22 -22.00 -7.66 -57.29
CA ALA A 22 -20.84 -7.28 -56.48
C ALA A 22 -21.01 -5.84 -56.02
N SER A 23 -20.68 -5.58 -54.79
CA SER A 23 -20.39 -4.24 -54.31
C SER A 23 -19.35 -4.34 -53.19
N ASP A 24 -18.32 -3.59 -53.37
CA ASP A 24 -17.25 -3.31 -52.43
C ASP A 24 -17.75 -3.19 -51.00
N ASN A 25 -17.26 -4.03 -50.16
CA ASN A 25 -17.43 -3.85 -48.75
C ASN A 25 -16.09 -3.44 -48.14
N SER A 26 -15.81 -2.13 -48.21
CA SER A 26 -14.92 -1.47 -47.31
C SER A 26 -15.59 -1.55 -45.93
N ALA A 27 -15.41 -2.65 -45.24
CA ALA A 27 -15.69 -2.71 -43.82
C ALA A 27 -14.72 -1.78 -43.14
N SER A 28 -15.15 -0.55 -42.90
CA SER A 28 -14.59 0.28 -41.85
C SER A 28 -14.74 -0.51 -40.56
N ASP A 29 -13.63 -1.03 -40.09
CA ASP A 29 -13.46 -1.50 -38.72
C ASP A 29 -13.68 -0.27 -37.79
N GLN A 30 -14.95 -0.03 -37.46
CA GLN A 30 -15.30 0.86 -36.36
C GLN A 30 -14.93 0.08 -35.10
N GLY A 31 -13.69 0.31 -34.64
CA GLY A 31 -13.24 -0.17 -33.35
C GLY A 31 -14.34 0.08 -32.32
N GLN A 32 -14.84 -1.00 -31.76
CA GLN A 32 -15.67 -0.97 -30.57
C GLN A 32 -14.83 -0.25 -29.50
N ASN A 33 -15.10 1.03 -29.29
CA ASN A 33 -14.71 1.77 -28.08
C ASN A 33 -15.50 1.21 -26.89
N GLY A 34 -15.35 -0.08 -26.62
CA GLY A 34 -15.74 -0.68 -25.36
C GLY A 34 -14.78 -0.14 -24.31
N SER A 35 -15.29 0.68 -23.40
CA SER A 35 -14.53 1.13 -22.22
C SER A 35 -13.88 -0.08 -21.56
N SER A 36 -12.55 -0.18 -21.61
CA SER A 36 -11.81 -1.23 -20.90
C SER A 36 -11.99 -1.03 -19.39
N THR A 37 -12.14 -2.13 -18.65
CA THR A 37 -12.30 -2.08 -17.19
C THR A 37 -11.15 -2.86 -16.55
N LEU A 38 -10.40 -2.24 -15.65
CA LEU A 38 -9.37 -2.88 -14.84
C LEU A 38 -9.94 -3.35 -13.51
N THR A 39 -9.68 -4.59 -13.15
CA THR A 39 -9.99 -5.14 -11.82
C THR A 39 -8.77 -4.95 -10.91
N VAL A 40 -8.90 -4.11 -9.90
CA VAL A 40 -7.81 -3.78 -8.96
C VAL A 40 -8.11 -4.34 -7.59
N TYR A 41 -7.26 -5.22 -7.08
CA TYR A 41 -7.28 -5.57 -5.66
C TYR A 41 -6.45 -4.53 -4.92
N SER A 42 -7.11 -3.73 -4.06
CA SER A 42 -6.49 -2.58 -3.39
C SER A 42 -6.45 -2.76 -1.89
N GLY A 43 -5.24 -2.88 -1.36
CA GLY A 43 -4.96 -2.81 0.08
C GLY A 43 -4.90 -1.37 0.61
N ARG A 44 -5.05 -0.37 -0.28
CA ARG A 44 -5.08 1.05 0.09
C ARG A 44 -6.46 1.40 0.64
N ASN A 45 -6.49 2.32 1.60
CA ASN A 45 -7.74 2.90 2.07
C ASN A 45 -8.50 3.52 0.89
N GLU A 46 -9.79 3.16 0.75
CA GLU A 46 -10.64 3.62 -0.33
C GLU A 46 -10.66 5.15 -0.43
N ASN A 47 -10.85 5.83 0.69
CA ASN A 47 -10.91 7.30 0.71
C ASN A 47 -9.63 7.97 0.20
N PHE A 48 -8.48 7.29 0.30
CA PHE A 48 -7.21 7.83 -0.15
C PHE A 48 -6.91 7.54 -1.62
N ILE A 49 -7.41 6.44 -2.18
CA ILE A 49 -7.03 6.02 -3.53
C ILE A 49 -8.14 6.19 -4.57
N SER A 50 -9.42 6.15 -4.16
CA SER A 50 -10.53 6.27 -5.11
C SER A 50 -10.52 7.59 -5.91
N PRO A 51 -10.15 8.75 -5.34
CA PRO A 51 -10.07 9.98 -6.13
C PRO A 51 -9.07 9.88 -7.30
N PHE A 52 -7.95 9.19 -7.11
CA PHE A 52 -6.97 8.96 -8.17
C PHE A 52 -7.48 8.01 -9.25
N PHE A 53 -8.24 6.99 -8.86
CA PHE A 53 -8.87 6.06 -9.81
C PHE A 53 -9.96 6.75 -10.63
N GLU A 54 -10.76 7.59 -10.01
CA GLU A 54 -11.80 8.39 -10.69
C GLU A 54 -11.17 9.38 -11.69
N GLU A 55 -10.11 10.08 -11.27
CA GLU A 55 -9.38 11.00 -12.16
C GLU A 55 -8.76 10.25 -13.34
N PHE A 56 -8.07 9.14 -13.10
CA PHE A 56 -7.52 8.28 -14.16
C PHE A 56 -8.61 7.83 -15.13
N SER A 57 -9.75 7.36 -14.61
CA SER A 57 -10.87 6.91 -15.44
C SER A 57 -11.46 8.05 -16.28
N SER A 58 -11.55 9.25 -15.71
CA SER A 58 -12.01 10.45 -16.42
C SER A 58 -11.07 10.85 -17.55
N GLN A 59 -9.75 10.76 -17.32
CA GLN A 59 -8.74 11.16 -18.31
C GLN A 59 -8.58 10.14 -19.45
N THR A 60 -8.75 8.85 -19.17
CA THR A 60 -8.40 7.78 -20.11
C THR A 60 -9.60 7.03 -20.69
N GLY A 61 -10.77 7.14 -20.08
CA GLY A 61 -11.93 6.30 -20.38
C GLY A 61 -11.82 4.85 -19.90
N ILE A 62 -10.71 4.46 -19.23
CA ILE A 62 -10.53 3.14 -18.64
C ILE A 62 -11.20 3.12 -17.27
N LYS A 63 -12.17 2.25 -17.08
CA LYS A 63 -12.85 2.08 -15.79
C LYS A 63 -12.00 1.29 -14.82
N ILE A 64 -12.11 1.58 -13.53
CA ILE A 64 -11.52 0.79 -12.46
C ILE A 64 -12.63 0.20 -11.60
N GLU A 65 -12.61 -1.12 -11.44
CA GLU A 65 -13.39 -1.86 -10.46
C GLU A 65 -12.44 -2.31 -9.35
N ALA A 66 -12.48 -1.61 -8.23
CA ALA A 66 -11.60 -1.88 -7.10
C ALA A 66 -12.28 -2.80 -6.07
N ARG A 67 -11.57 -3.84 -5.65
CA ARG A 67 -11.87 -4.64 -4.47
C ARG A 67 -10.97 -4.18 -3.34
N TYR A 68 -11.55 -3.49 -2.37
CA TYR A 68 -10.83 -3.01 -1.20
C TYR A 68 -10.77 -4.06 -0.09
N GLY A 69 -9.67 -4.11 0.65
CA GLY A 69 -9.47 -5.02 1.77
C GLY A 69 -8.11 -4.82 2.44
N ASP A 70 -7.82 -5.59 3.47
CA ASP A 70 -6.47 -5.63 4.05
C ASP A 70 -5.47 -6.24 3.05
N SER A 71 -4.26 -5.66 2.98
CA SER A 71 -3.25 -6.13 2.01
C SER A 71 -2.86 -7.59 2.22
N ALA A 72 -2.79 -8.06 3.47
CA ALA A 72 -2.43 -9.44 3.76
C ALA A 72 -3.57 -10.40 3.39
N GLU A 73 -4.83 -9.99 3.62
CA GLU A 73 -6.01 -10.76 3.21
C GLU A 73 -6.12 -10.86 1.68
N LEU A 74 -5.91 -9.73 0.98
CA LEU A 74 -5.93 -9.72 -0.49
C LEU A 74 -4.76 -10.51 -1.08
N ALA A 75 -3.57 -10.45 -0.47
CA ALA A 75 -2.44 -11.30 -0.86
C ALA A 75 -2.76 -12.79 -0.68
N ALA A 76 -3.32 -13.19 0.47
CA ALA A 76 -3.75 -14.57 0.71
C ALA A 76 -4.80 -15.04 -0.31
N LEU A 77 -5.75 -14.18 -0.63
CA LEU A 77 -6.76 -14.45 -1.66
C LEU A 77 -6.12 -14.64 -3.04
N LEU A 78 -5.19 -13.77 -3.45
CA LEU A 78 -4.46 -13.90 -4.71
C LEU A 78 -3.64 -15.19 -4.79
N LEU A 79 -3.04 -15.60 -3.66
CA LEU A 79 -2.31 -16.87 -3.56
C LEU A 79 -3.25 -18.08 -3.69
N GLU A 80 -4.47 -18.01 -3.14
CA GLU A 80 -5.49 -19.05 -3.28
C GLU A 80 -6.07 -19.11 -4.70
N GLU A 81 -6.41 -17.96 -5.28
CA GLU A 81 -6.92 -17.85 -6.65
C GLU A 81 -5.87 -18.27 -7.69
N GLY A 82 -4.60 -17.97 -7.44
CA GLY A 82 -3.48 -18.32 -8.31
C GLY A 82 -3.71 -17.84 -9.76
N LYS A 83 -3.61 -18.76 -10.71
CA LYS A 83 -3.79 -18.46 -12.15
C LYS A 83 -5.25 -18.24 -12.54
N ASN A 84 -6.19 -18.37 -11.63
CA ASN A 84 -7.61 -18.12 -11.86
C ASN A 84 -8.07 -16.77 -11.30
N SER A 85 -7.16 -15.98 -10.75
CA SER A 85 -7.52 -14.67 -10.20
C SER A 85 -8.13 -13.77 -11.27
N PRO A 86 -9.27 -13.10 -10.97
CA PRO A 86 -9.86 -12.11 -11.85
C PRO A 86 -9.15 -10.76 -11.78
N ALA A 87 -8.22 -10.58 -10.85
CA ALA A 87 -7.49 -9.33 -10.68
C ALA A 87 -6.55 -9.06 -11.87
N ASP A 88 -6.55 -7.85 -12.36
CA ASP A 88 -5.54 -7.35 -13.29
C ASP A 88 -4.32 -6.79 -12.53
N ILE A 89 -4.57 -6.18 -11.37
CA ILE A 89 -3.58 -5.44 -10.58
C ILE A 89 -3.75 -5.75 -9.09
N PHE A 90 -2.62 -5.87 -8.40
CA PHE A 90 -2.57 -5.77 -6.94
C PHE A 90 -1.88 -4.47 -6.54
N LEU A 91 -2.61 -3.59 -5.85
CA LEU A 91 -2.09 -2.37 -5.26
C LEU A 91 -2.04 -2.55 -3.74
N SER A 92 -0.91 -2.97 -3.24
CA SER A 92 -0.70 -3.25 -1.82
C SER A 92 -0.43 -1.98 -1.02
N GLN A 93 -0.85 -1.96 0.24
CA GLN A 93 -0.49 -0.93 1.22
C GLN A 93 0.93 -1.10 1.74
N ASP A 94 1.52 -2.28 1.67
CA ASP A 94 2.86 -2.57 2.18
C ASP A 94 3.65 -3.52 1.27
N ALA A 95 4.97 -3.42 1.36
CA ALA A 95 5.87 -4.20 0.54
C ALA A 95 5.92 -5.69 0.92
N GLY A 96 5.56 -6.06 2.15
CA GLY A 96 5.55 -7.45 2.59
C GLY A 96 4.46 -8.26 1.88
N ALA A 97 3.23 -7.74 1.83
CA ALA A 97 2.12 -8.42 1.18
C ALA A 97 2.35 -8.59 -0.33
N ILE A 98 2.81 -7.54 -1.03
CA ILE A 98 3.11 -7.67 -2.46
C ILE A 98 4.31 -8.58 -2.72
N GLY A 99 5.31 -8.56 -1.83
CA GLY A 99 6.47 -9.46 -1.89
C GLY A 99 6.08 -10.93 -1.76
N ALA A 100 5.10 -11.25 -0.91
CA ALA A 100 4.58 -12.61 -0.76
C ALA A 100 3.94 -13.13 -2.06
N VAL A 101 3.18 -12.29 -2.77
CA VAL A 101 2.58 -12.63 -4.08
C VAL A 101 3.65 -12.74 -5.16
N ALA A 102 4.65 -11.84 -5.15
CA ALA A 102 5.77 -11.85 -6.09
C ALA A 102 6.62 -13.13 -5.96
N ALA A 103 6.82 -13.62 -4.74
CA ALA A 103 7.58 -14.85 -4.47
C ALA A 103 6.94 -16.12 -5.08
N GLN A 104 5.64 -16.08 -5.40
CA GLN A 104 4.92 -17.15 -6.09
C GLN A 104 4.82 -16.91 -7.61
N GLU A 105 5.59 -15.96 -8.14
CA GLU A 105 5.67 -15.65 -9.58
C GLU A 105 4.33 -15.27 -10.23
N LEU A 106 3.39 -14.72 -9.44
CA LEU A 106 2.05 -14.34 -9.92
C LEU A 106 2.00 -12.97 -10.62
N PHE A 107 3.10 -12.25 -10.70
CA PHE A 107 3.18 -10.96 -11.40
C PHE A 107 3.96 -11.05 -12.70
N ASN A 108 3.53 -10.27 -13.68
CA ASN A 108 4.34 -9.95 -14.84
C ASN A 108 5.57 -9.12 -14.47
N THR A 109 6.59 -9.18 -15.30
CA THR A 109 7.73 -8.27 -15.19
C THR A 109 7.32 -6.91 -15.74
N LEU A 110 7.49 -5.87 -14.92
CA LEU A 110 7.17 -4.50 -15.29
C LEU A 110 8.24 -3.93 -16.24
N ASP A 111 7.81 -3.04 -17.14
CA ASP A 111 8.72 -2.36 -18.07
C ASP A 111 9.71 -1.48 -17.29
N SER A 112 10.99 -1.74 -17.47
CA SER A 112 12.08 -1.01 -16.83
C SER A 112 12.05 0.50 -17.13
N ASN A 113 11.56 0.90 -18.31
CA ASN A 113 11.45 2.32 -18.67
C ASN A 113 10.39 3.04 -17.81
N VAL A 114 9.34 2.32 -17.40
CA VAL A 114 8.27 2.90 -16.56
C VAL A 114 8.73 2.98 -15.11
N ILE A 115 9.36 1.91 -14.58
CA ILE A 115 9.67 1.82 -13.15
C ILE A 115 11.02 2.46 -12.77
N SER A 116 11.88 2.80 -13.73
CA SER A 116 13.22 3.38 -13.48
C SER A 116 13.18 4.75 -12.79
N VAL A 117 12.05 5.44 -12.83
CA VAL A 117 11.84 6.71 -12.11
C VAL A 117 11.82 6.56 -10.59
N VAL A 118 11.60 5.33 -10.11
CA VAL A 118 11.63 4.97 -8.68
C VAL A 118 12.98 4.32 -8.36
N ALA A 119 13.64 4.72 -7.27
CA ALA A 119 14.93 4.17 -6.86
C ALA A 119 14.87 2.65 -6.60
N GLU A 120 15.96 1.94 -6.86
CA GLU A 120 16.04 0.46 -6.80
C GLU A 120 15.61 -0.12 -5.44
N GLN A 121 15.93 0.56 -4.35
CA GLN A 121 15.55 0.12 -3.00
C GLN A 121 14.03 0.06 -2.76
N PHE A 122 13.23 0.71 -3.62
CA PHE A 122 11.77 0.73 -3.57
C PHE A 122 11.12 -0.08 -4.69
N ARG A 123 11.89 -0.96 -5.34
CA ARG A 123 11.42 -1.86 -6.40
C ARG A 123 11.77 -3.30 -6.08
N ASP A 124 11.04 -4.22 -6.66
CA ASP A 124 11.44 -5.62 -6.67
C ASP A 124 12.70 -5.84 -7.53
N GLN A 125 13.61 -6.68 -7.06
CA GLN A 125 14.87 -7.00 -7.78
C GLN A 125 14.63 -7.64 -9.15
N ASN A 126 13.51 -8.37 -9.32
CA ASN A 126 13.10 -8.99 -10.57
C ASN A 126 12.06 -8.14 -11.32
N SER A 127 11.87 -6.88 -10.92
CA SER A 127 10.90 -5.96 -11.51
C SER A 127 9.44 -6.47 -11.49
N LYS A 128 9.07 -7.27 -10.49
CA LYS A 128 7.72 -7.81 -10.36
C LYS A 128 6.74 -6.80 -9.75
N TRP A 129 7.24 -5.85 -8.97
CA TRP A 129 6.47 -4.76 -8.39
C TRP A 129 7.33 -3.49 -8.27
N VAL A 130 6.65 -2.36 -8.11
CA VAL A 130 7.26 -1.05 -7.88
C VAL A 130 6.52 -0.31 -6.78
N GLY A 131 7.26 0.41 -5.93
CA GLY A 131 6.69 1.30 -4.93
C GLY A 131 6.01 2.51 -5.57
N ILE A 132 4.91 2.95 -4.99
CA ILE A 132 4.14 4.12 -5.44
C ILE A 132 4.36 5.30 -4.49
N THR A 133 4.16 5.10 -3.19
CA THR A 133 4.37 6.11 -2.14
C THR A 133 5.08 5.53 -0.94
N GLY A 134 5.75 6.37 -0.16
CA GLY A 134 6.53 5.98 1.00
C GLY A 134 5.94 6.46 2.32
N ARG A 135 5.99 5.61 3.35
CA ARG A 135 5.53 5.91 4.71
C ARG A 135 6.65 5.61 5.70
N SER A 136 7.25 6.67 6.25
CA SER A 136 8.34 6.52 7.19
C SER A 136 7.83 6.29 8.60
N ARG A 137 8.47 5.36 9.31
CA ARG A 137 8.36 5.26 10.77
C ARG A 137 8.99 6.47 11.41
N VAL A 138 8.43 6.91 12.53
CA VAL A 138 8.88 8.07 13.30
C VAL A 138 8.56 7.89 14.77
N ILE A 139 9.15 8.77 15.59
CA ILE A 139 8.63 9.08 16.92
C ILE A 139 7.65 10.25 16.77
N ALA A 140 6.37 10.03 17.08
CA ALA A 140 5.47 11.12 17.43
C ALA A 140 5.68 11.48 18.91
N TYR A 141 5.74 12.76 19.25
CA TYR A 141 6.03 13.19 20.61
C TYR A 141 5.24 14.43 21.04
N ASN A 142 5.00 14.59 22.33
CA ASN A 142 4.34 15.77 22.87
C ASN A 142 5.29 16.97 22.82
N ASN A 143 5.06 17.90 21.88
CA ASN A 143 5.91 19.06 21.63
C ASN A 143 5.76 20.20 22.66
N LYS A 144 4.82 20.06 23.61
CA LYS A 144 4.73 20.95 24.78
C LYS A 144 5.64 20.52 25.92
N LYS A 145 6.01 19.22 25.96
CA LYS A 145 6.83 18.66 27.02
C LYS A 145 8.31 18.52 26.61
N TYR A 146 8.56 18.20 25.32
CA TYR A 146 9.89 17.84 24.82
C TYR A 146 10.30 18.66 23.60
N SER A 147 11.57 18.94 23.51
CA SER A 147 12.24 19.43 22.31
C SER A 147 12.88 18.26 21.54
N GLN A 148 13.28 18.49 20.29
CA GLN A 148 14.01 17.49 19.48
C GLN A 148 15.29 16.96 20.18
N ALA A 149 15.94 17.77 21.02
CA ALA A 149 17.17 17.39 21.70
C ALA A 149 16.95 16.36 22.82
N ASP A 150 15.74 16.28 23.36
CA ASP A 150 15.38 15.40 24.48
C ASP A 150 15.02 13.98 24.05
N LEU A 151 14.76 13.79 22.72
CA LEU A 151 14.16 12.59 22.17
C LEU A 151 15.18 11.47 21.89
N PRO A 152 14.75 10.21 21.92
CA PRO A 152 15.58 9.08 21.53
C PRO A 152 16.08 9.23 20.08
N ARG A 153 17.36 8.96 19.87
CA ARG A 153 18.02 9.02 18.57
C ARG A 153 18.14 7.66 17.89
N THR A 154 17.96 6.59 18.66
CA THR A 154 17.96 5.20 18.19
C THR A 154 16.80 4.45 18.82
N ILE A 155 16.39 3.33 18.21
CA ILE A 155 15.38 2.48 18.84
C ILE A 155 15.85 1.91 20.18
N ASP A 156 17.17 1.78 20.40
CA ASP A 156 17.72 1.26 21.65
C ASP A 156 17.56 2.28 22.79
N GLU A 157 17.62 3.58 22.50
CA GLU A 157 17.38 4.63 23.50
C GLU A 157 15.93 4.69 23.99
N LEU A 158 14.98 4.06 23.29
CA LEU A 158 13.63 3.84 23.79
C LEU A 158 13.58 2.89 24.99
N LEU A 159 14.64 2.11 25.21
CA LEU A 159 14.75 1.19 26.35
C LEU A 159 15.20 1.89 27.64
N ASP A 160 15.59 3.16 27.58
CA ASP A 160 15.96 3.94 28.77
C ASP A 160 14.77 4.00 29.74
N PRO A 161 14.98 3.65 31.03
CA PRO A 161 13.93 3.70 32.05
C PRO A 161 13.21 5.04 32.23
N LYS A 162 13.81 6.15 31.78
CA LYS A 162 13.15 7.47 31.76
C LYS A 162 11.85 7.49 30.94
N TRP A 163 11.72 6.59 29.97
CA TRP A 163 10.54 6.44 29.11
C TRP A 163 9.50 5.46 29.65
N SER A 164 9.73 4.86 30.81
CA SER A 164 8.83 3.83 31.37
C SER A 164 7.42 4.37 31.56
N GLY A 165 6.43 3.68 30.96
CA GLY A 165 5.02 4.07 30.97
C GLY A 165 4.65 5.18 29.98
N ASN A 166 5.63 5.80 29.29
CA ASN A 166 5.43 6.97 28.44
C ASN A 166 5.64 6.72 26.95
N ILE A 167 5.71 5.45 26.51
CA ILE A 167 5.80 5.05 25.11
C ILE A 167 4.47 4.42 24.67
N ALA A 168 3.92 4.86 23.56
CA ALA A 168 2.76 4.25 22.89
C ALA A 168 3.22 3.37 21.72
N ILE A 169 2.61 2.20 21.59
CA ILE A 169 2.80 1.27 20.48
C ILE A 169 1.45 0.69 20.02
N ALA A 170 1.38 0.22 18.79
CA ALA A 170 0.23 -0.50 18.26
C ALA A 170 0.67 -1.89 17.76
N PRO A 171 0.87 -2.89 18.65
CA PRO A 171 1.53 -4.15 18.30
C PRO A 171 0.73 -5.04 17.33
N THR A 172 -0.60 -4.89 17.27
CA THR A 172 -1.47 -5.58 16.30
C THR A 172 -1.49 -4.91 14.92
N ASN A 173 -1.03 -3.66 14.82
CA ASN A 173 -1.06 -2.91 13.58
C ASN A 173 0.02 -3.40 12.60
N ALA A 174 -0.35 -3.60 11.32
CA ALA A 174 0.53 -4.10 10.28
C ALA A 174 1.82 -3.27 10.12
N SER A 175 1.75 -1.94 10.29
CA SER A 175 2.96 -1.09 10.17
C SER A 175 3.94 -1.29 11.33
N PHE A 176 3.47 -1.61 12.53
CA PHE A 176 4.35 -1.97 13.64
C PHE A 176 4.97 -3.35 13.41
N GLN A 177 4.18 -4.31 12.93
CA GLN A 177 4.67 -5.65 12.59
C GLN A 177 5.73 -5.60 11.48
N SER A 178 5.50 -4.85 10.40
CA SER A 178 6.51 -4.63 9.34
C SER A 178 7.79 -4.00 9.89
N PHE A 179 7.68 -3.07 10.84
CA PHE A 179 8.84 -2.49 11.52
C PHE A 179 9.61 -3.55 12.32
N ILE A 180 8.95 -4.42 13.06
CA ILE A 180 9.61 -5.50 13.80
C ILE A 180 10.25 -6.51 12.84
N THR A 181 9.58 -6.85 11.73
CA THR A 181 10.18 -7.69 10.67
C THR A 181 11.47 -7.07 10.12
N ALA A 182 11.49 -5.74 9.94
CA ALA A 182 12.69 -5.03 9.53
C ALA A 182 13.80 -5.06 10.61
N VAL A 183 13.44 -4.94 11.90
CA VAL A 183 14.40 -5.11 13.01
C VAL A 183 15.01 -6.51 12.98
N VAL A 184 14.21 -7.55 12.75
CA VAL A 184 14.70 -8.93 12.59
C VAL A 184 15.66 -9.04 11.41
N GLN A 185 15.32 -8.46 10.27
CA GLN A 185 16.18 -8.49 9.07
C GLN A 185 17.52 -7.79 9.30
N LEU A 186 17.53 -6.68 10.04
CA LEU A 186 18.72 -5.86 10.29
C LEU A 186 19.61 -6.40 11.42
N ARG A 187 19.02 -6.99 12.46
CA ARG A 187 19.72 -7.33 13.71
C ARG A 187 19.75 -8.82 14.01
N GLY A 188 18.95 -9.63 13.33
CA GLY A 188 18.70 -11.03 13.65
C GLY A 188 17.61 -11.19 14.72
N GLU A 189 17.04 -12.38 14.77
CA GLU A 189 15.88 -12.75 15.59
C GLU A 189 16.16 -12.60 17.10
N GLU A 190 17.32 -13.05 17.55
CA GLU A 190 17.70 -13.02 18.98
C GLU A 190 17.74 -11.56 19.50
N LYS A 191 18.41 -10.68 18.79
CA LYS A 191 18.52 -9.24 19.18
C LYS A 191 17.20 -8.52 19.04
N ALA A 192 16.37 -8.89 18.06
CA ALA A 192 15.02 -8.34 17.93
C ALA A 192 14.15 -8.74 19.14
N LEU A 193 14.21 -10.01 19.57
CA LEU A 193 13.49 -10.47 20.76
C LEU A 193 14.00 -9.80 22.04
N GLU A 194 15.32 -9.63 22.18
CA GLU A 194 15.92 -8.93 23.31
C GLU A 194 15.42 -7.47 23.38
N TRP A 195 15.42 -6.78 22.25
CA TRP A 195 14.90 -5.41 22.14
C TRP A 195 13.42 -5.34 22.51
N LEU A 196 12.58 -6.26 21.99
CA LEU A 196 11.15 -6.32 22.31
C LEU A 196 10.90 -6.56 23.80
N LYS A 197 11.67 -7.43 24.45
CA LYS A 197 11.60 -7.66 25.90
C LYS A 197 11.98 -6.40 26.68
N GLY A 198 13.01 -5.69 26.23
CA GLY A 198 13.42 -4.40 26.82
C GLY A 198 12.32 -3.34 26.66
N LEU A 199 11.69 -3.25 25.51
CA LEU A 199 10.57 -2.37 25.29
C LEU A 199 9.37 -2.73 26.19
N ASN A 200 9.05 -4.02 26.34
CA ASN A 200 8.00 -4.48 27.25
C ASN A 200 8.29 -4.16 28.72
N ALA A 201 9.57 -4.24 29.13
CA ALA A 201 10.00 -3.86 30.49
C ALA A 201 9.74 -2.38 30.80
N ASN A 202 9.75 -1.52 29.79
CA ASN A 202 9.36 -0.10 29.88
C ASN A 202 7.84 0.12 29.91
N LYS A 203 7.04 -0.96 29.96
CA LYS A 203 5.58 -0.90 30.13
C LYS A 203 4.91 0.03 29.12
N PRO A 204 5.08 -0.17 27.81
CA PRO A 204 4.49 0.68 26.81
C PRO A 204 2.96 0.62 26.88
N GLN A 205 2.31 1.75 26.59
CA GLN A 205 0.87 1.80 26.45
C GLN A 205 0.49 1.24 25.07
N LYS A 206 -0.45 0.28 25.04
CA LYS A 206 -0.86 -0.43 23.82
C LYS A 206 -2.15 0.17 23.26
N PHE A 207 -2.15 0.44 21.95
CA PHE A 207 -3.29 0.98 21.21
C PHE A 207 -3.60 0.05 20.02
N GLU A 208 -4.83 0.09 19.54
CA GLU A 208 -5.23 -0.65 18.33
C GLU A 208 -4.80 0.08 17.04
N LYS A 209 -4.86 1.42 17.06
CA LYS A 209 -4.61 2.27 15.88
C LYS A 209 -3.56 3.33 16.16
N ASN A 210 -2.79 3.66 15.11
CA ASN A 210 -1.79 4.73 15.19
C ASN A 210 -2.43 6.12 15.43
N SER A 211 -3.60 6.41 14.86
CA SER A 211 -4.32 7.66 15.11
C SER A 211 -4.68 7.84 16.59
N GLN A 212 -5.13 6.78 17.27
CA GLN A 212 -5.42 6.81 18.71
C GLN A 212 -4.16 7.14 19.53
N MET A 213 -2.99 6.64 19.13
CA MET A 213 -1.72 7.00 19.79
C MET A 213 -1.42 8.49 19.63
N VAL A 214 -1.59 9.04 18.42
CA VAL A 214 -1.36 10.46 18.14
C VAL A 214 -2.31 11.34 18.95
N GLU A 215 -3.59 10.97 19.03
CA GLU A 215 -4.57 11.66 19.89
C GLU A 215 -4.19 11.60 21.38
N ALA A 216 -3.74 10.43 21.86
CA ALA A 216 -3.31 10.26 23.25
C ALA A 216 -2.06 11.12 23.59
N ILE A 217 -1.14 11.29 22.62
CA ILE A 217 0.02 12.18 22.76
C ILE A 217 -0.44 13.65 22.79
N ASP A 218 -1.35 14.06 21.90
CA ASP A 218 -1.90 15.41 21.89
C ASP A 218 -2.57 15.78 23.23
N GLN A 219 -3.31 14.82 23.79
CA GLN A 219 -3.96 14.96 25.10
C GLN A 219 -3.02 14.87 26.30
N GLY A 220 -1.74 14.50 26.09
CA GLY A 220 -0.74 14.35 27.14
C GLY A 220 -0.92 13.12 28.02
N VAL A 221 -1.66 12.10 27.54
CA VAL A 221 -1.85 10.79 28.19
C VAL A 221 -0.56 9.97 28.12
N VAL A 222 0.15 10.08 27.01
CA VAL A 222 1.45 9.44 26.75
C VAL A 222 2.37 10.44 26.08
N ASP A 223 3.67 10.28 26.23
CA ASP A 223 4.63 11.29 25.77
C ASP A 223 5.20 11.00 24.36
N LEU A 224 5.44 9.73 24.05
CA LEU A 224 6.04 9.28 22.79
C LEU A 224 5.19 8.19 22.16
N GLY A 225 5.24 8.07 20.82
CA GLY A 225 4.60 6.97 20.09
C GLY A 225 5.39 6.54 18.86
N LEU A 226 5.54 5.24 18.67
CA LEU A 226 6.12 4.67 17.45
C LEU A 226 5.03 4.53 16.38
N THR A 227 4.96 5.50 15.46
CA THR A 227 3.91 5.58 14.43
C THR A 227 4.50 5.84 13.04
N ASN A 228 3.65 6.03 12.03
CA ASN A 228 4.04 6.58 10.74
C ASN A 228 3.82 8.09 10.72
N HIS A 229 4.65 8.80 9.97
CA HIS A 229 4.69 10.26 9.95
C HIS A 229 3.35 10.92 9.59
N TYR A 230 2.62 10.38 8.62
CA TYR A 230 1.40 10.98 8.09
C TYR A 230 0.24 11.02 9.09
N TYR A 231 0.22 10.16 10.11
CA TYR A 231 -0.85 10.16 11.11
C TYR A 231 -0.94 11.46 11.91
N VAL A 232 0.17 12.19 12.07
CA VAL A 232 0.16 13.49 12.76
C VAL A 232 -0.64 14.52 11.96
N ALA A 233 -0.44 14.57 10.65
CA ALA A 233 -1.20 15.45 9.77
C ALA A 233 -2.67 15.00 9.67
N GLU A 234 -2.92 13.70 9.45
CA GLU A 234 -4.26 13.12 9.37
C GLU A 234 -5.11 13.44 10.62
N VAL A 235 -4.55 13.25 11.82
CA VAL A 235 -5.28 13.56 13.08
C VAL A 235 -5.52 15.07 13.21
N SER A 236 -4.54 15.90 12.85
CA SER A 236 -4.71 17.37 12.87
C SER A 236 -5.84 17.82 11.95
N GLU A 237 -5.92 17.27 10.73
CA GLU A 237 -7.01 17.55 9.78
C GLU A 237 -8.36 17.06 10.30
N ASN A 238 -8.43 15.82 10.78
CA ASN A 238 -9.66 15.24 11.32
C ASN A 238 -10.22 16.03 12.51
N LEU A 239 -9.33 16.60 13.33
CA LEU A 239 -9.73 17.46 14.46
C LEU A 239 -9.97 18.92 14.05
N GLY A 240 -9.63 19.31 12.82
CA GLY A 240 -9.79 20.68 12.32
C GLY A 240 -8.95 21.71 13.07
N ARG A 241 -7.82 21.30 13.71
CA ARG A 241 -6.94 22.17 14.49
C ARG A 241 -5.51 21.64 14.52
N GLU A 242 -4.57 22.53 14.79
CA GLU A 242 -3.22 22.11 15.15
C GLU A 242 -3.23 21.28 16.46
N ILE A 243 -2.39 20.26 16.49
CA ILE A 243 -2.23 19.35 17.62
C ILE A 243 -0.84 19.54 18.27
N ASN A 244 -0.73 19.16 19.55
CA ASN A 244 0.51 19.30 20.32
C ASN A 244 1.46 18.11 20.09
N VAL A 245 1.57 17.67 18.86
CA VAL A 245 2.36 16.50 18.46
C VAL A 245 3.42 16.92 17.43
N GLY A 246 4.66 16.64 17.73
CA GLY A 246 5.78 16.77 16.81
C GLY A 246 6.23 15.43 16.27
N ILE A 247 7.05 15.46 15.21
CA ILE A 247 7.67 14.29 14.58
C ILE A 247 9.18 14.36 14.76
N SER A 248 9.79 13.24 15.14
CA SER A 248 11.24 13.07 15.18
C SER A 248 11.65 11.81 14.42
N PHE A 249 12.71 11.93 13.65
CA PHE A 249 13.38 10.81 13.00
C PHE A 249 14.55 10.32 13.83
N PHE A 250 14.89 9.05 13.68
CA PHE A 250 16.05 8.45 14.32
C PHE A 250 17.35 8.80 13.58
N ASN A 251 18.47 8.36 14.11
CA ASN A 251 19.77 8.51 13.45
C ASN A 251 19.79 7.76 12.11
N ASN A 252 20.74 8.15 11.24
CA ASN A 252 20.95 7.52 9.94
C ASN A 252 21.10 5.99 10.06
N GLN A 253 20.41 5.24 9.20
CA GLN A 253 20.39 3.78 9.14
C GLN A 253 19.78 3.07 10.36
N ASP A 254 19.15 3.80 11.30
CA ASP A 254 18.40 3.15 12.38
C ASP A 254 17.13 2.47 11.85
N ALA A 255 16.80 1.31 12.40
CA ALA A 255 15.58 0.57 12.02
C ALA A 255 14.29 1.40 12.22
N GLY A 256 14.33 2.36 13.14
CA GLY A 256 13.24 3.30 13.41
C GLY A 256 12.92 4.24 12.26
N ASN A 257 13.80 4.38 11.28
CA ASN A 257 13.55 5.13 10.05
C ASN A 257 13.04 4.25 8.89
N LEU A 258 12.52 3.05 9.18
CA LEU A 258 11.95 2.21 8.13
C LEU A 258 10.98 3.01 7.28
N LEU A 259 11.24 3.08 5.98
CA LEU A 259 10.29 3.55 4.99
C LEU A 259 9.62 2.33 4.33
N ASN A 260 8.39 2.05 4.68
CA ASN A 260 7.57 1.06 3.96
C ASN A 260 6.86 1.75 2.80
N VAL A 261 6.55 1.00 1.74
CA VAL A 261 5.96 1.55 0.53
C VAL A 261 4.61 0.92 0.24
N SER A 262 3.68 1.71 -0.30
CA SER A 262 2.61 1.11 -1.10
C SER A 262 3.19 0.67 -2.43
N ALA A 263 2.72 -0.44 -2.98
CA ALA A 263 3.37 -1.03 -4.14
C ALA A 263 2.36 -1.62 -5.12
N PHE A 264 2.73 -1.60 -6.40
CA PHE A 264 1.91 -1.97 -7.54
C PHE A 264 2.53 -3.14 -8.31
N GLY A 265 1.75 -4.17 -8.56
CA GLY A 265 2.10 -5.31 -9.41
C GLY A 265 0.98 -5.64 -10.38
N ILE A 266 1.34 -6.05 -11.60
CA ILE A 266 0.38 -6.49 -12.64
C ILE A 266 0.34 -8.01 -12.62
N MET A 267 -0.85 -8.60 -12.48
CA MET A 267 -1.02 -10.04 -12.43
C MET A 267 -0.59 -10.70 -13.75
N GLU A 268 0.10 -11.84 -13.67
CA GLU A 268 0.56 -12.60 -14.85
C GLU A 268 -0.63 -13.01 -15.75
N THR A 269 -1.78 -13.26 -15.14
CA THR A 269 -3.01 -13.68 -15.81
C THR A 269 -3.76 -12.55 -16.52
N SER A 270 -3.45 -11.29 -16.21
CA SER A 270 -4.13 -10.13 -16.80
C SER A 270 -3.94 -10.10 -18.33
N LYS A 271 -5.03 -9.85 -19.04
CA LYS A 271 -5.03 -9.60 -20.48
C LYS A 271 -5.02 -8.12 -20.84
N LYS A 272 -4.93 -7.25 -19.82
CA LYS A 272 -5.04 -5.78 -19.93
C LYS A 272 -3.72 -5.13 -19.51
N GLN A 273 -2.60 -5.65 -20.03
CA GLN A 273 -1.26 -5.19 -19.67
C GLN A 273 -1.03 -3.71 -20.02
N GLU A 274 -1.50 -3.28 -21.20
CA GLU A 274 -1.35 -1.89 -21.65
C GLU A 274 -2.13 -0.91 -20.76
N GLU A 275 -3.37 -1.25 -20.44
CA GLU A 275 -4.22 -0.45 -19.55
C GLU A 275 -3.64 -0.39 -18.12
N SER A 276 -3.12 -1.51 -17.64
CA SER A 276 -2.46 -1.60 -16.33
C SER A 276 -1.19 -0.74 -16.28
N LEU A 277 -0.40 -0.73 -17.35
CA LEU A 277 0.79 0.14 -17.47
C LEU A 277 0.40 1.62 -17.58
N LYS A 278 -0.73 1.95 -18.22
CA LYS A 278 -1.25 3.34 -18.22
C LYS A 278 -1.60 3.80 -16.82
N LEU A 279 -2.26 2.94 -16.01
CA LEU A 279 -2.56 3.27 -14.61
C LEU A 279 -1.26 3.42 -13.80
N LEU A 280 -0.29 2.52 -13.97
CA LEU A 280 1.01 2.64 -13.31
C LEU A 280 1.71 3.96 -13.69
N SER A 281 1.76 4.28 -14.97
CA SER A 281 2.38 5.52 -15.46
C SER A 281 1.69 6.78 -14.92
N TYR A 282 0.35 6.74 -14.80
CA TYR A 282 -0.41 7.81 -14.16
C TYR A 282 -0.05 7.95 -12.68
N LEU A 283 -0.04 6.85 -11.92
CA LEU A 283 0.31 6.87 -10.49
C LEU A 283 1.76 7.34 -10.24
N LEU A 284 2.68 7.08 -11.17
CA LEU A 284 4.07 7.52 -11.12
C LEU A 284 4.31 8.86 -11.84
N SER A 285 3.27 9.53 -12.36
CA SER A 285 3.44 10.86 -12.95
C SER A 285 3.75 11.90 -11.88
N LYS A 286 4.49 12.94 -12.27
CA LYS A 286 4.86 14.03 -11.35
C LYS A 286 3.64 14.65 -10.68
N ASP A 287 2.62 14.97 -11.46
CA ASP A 287 1.42 15.66 -10.99
C ASP A 287 0.65 14.79 -9.97
N THR A 288 0.54 13.47 -10.24
CA THR A 288 -0.11 12.53 -9.32
C THR A 288 0.72 12.34 -8.04
N GLN A 289 2.04 12.30 -8.14
CA GLN A 289 2.91 12.18 -6.98
C GLN A 289 2.88 13.42 -6.10
N GLU A 290 2.80 14.62 -6.67
CA GLU A 290 2.60 15.87 -5.92
C GLU A 290 1.24 15.87 -5.20
N LYS A 291 0.19 15.32 -5.81
CA LYS A 291 -1.12 15.12 -5.15
C LYS A 291 -1.02 14.15 -3.98
N PHE A 292 -0.36 12.99 -4.13
CA PHE A 292 -0.15 12.07 -3.00
C PHE A 292 0.52 12.77 -1.82
N VAL A 293 1.56 13.56 -2.07
CA VAL A 293 2.26 14.31 -1.01
C VAL A 293 1.31 15.28 -0.30
N ASN A 294 0.47 15.99 -1.05
CA ASN A 294 -0.39 17.04 -0.51
C ASN A 294 -1.69 16.52 0.12
N GLU A 295 -2.25 15.43 -0.40
CA GLU A 295 -3.58 14.95 -0.01
C GLU A 295 -3.52 13.74 0.94
N THR A 296 -2.43 12.92 0.87
CA THR A 296 -2.26 11.76 1.74
C THR A 296 -1.08 11.91 2.70
N PHE A 297 -0.33 13.00 2.62
CA PHE A 297 0.87 13.27 3.41
C PHE A 297 1.96 12.21 3.31
N GLU A 298 1.92 11.35 2.31
CA GLU A 298 2.92 10.32 2.07
C GLU A 298 4.09 10.87 1.26
N TYR A 299 5.27 10.28 1.41
CA TYR A 299 6.41 10.63 0.58
C TYR A 299 6.24 10.13 -0.85
N SER A 300 6.52 10.98 -1.81
CA SER A 300 6.82 10.52 -3.17
C SER A 300 8.13 9.72 -3.18
N LEU A 301 8.17 8.68 -4.02
CA LEU A 301 9.38 7.90 -4.26
C LEU A 301 10.17 8.38 -5.50
N LEU A 302 9.70 9.46 -6.14
CA LEU A 302 10.34 10.09 -7.30
C LEU A 302 11.28 11.20 -6.84
N ASP A 303 12.40 11.32 -7.55
CA ASP A 303 13.32 12.43 -7.35
C ASP A 303 12.67 13.77 -7.76
N GLY A 304 13.01 14.83 -7.05
CA GLY A 304 12.57 16.19 -7.36
C GLY A 304 11.15 16.54 -6.93
N ILE A 305 10.44 15.64 -6.25
CA ILE A 305 9.16 15.96 -5.59
C ILE A 305 9.44 16.44 -4.17
N ALA A 306 8.70 17.45 -3.74
CA ALA A 306 8.81 17.98 -2.37
C ALA A 306 8.39 16.92 -1.33
N ALA A 307 8.97 17.00 -0.15
CA ALA A 307 8.48 16.23 1.00
C ALA A 307 7.14 16.78 1.50
N PRO A 308 6.38 16.00 2.28
CA PRO A 308 5.23 16.52 3.00
C PRO A 308 5.61 17.74 3.86
N THR A 309 4.71 18.69 3.99
CA THR A 309 4.96 19.97 4.65
C THR A 309 5.61 19.79 6.04
N GLY A 310 6.71 20.48 6.25
CA GLY A 310 7.43 20.48 7.54
C GLY A 310 8.33 19.26 7.77
N LEU A 311 8.42 18.33 6.81
CA LEU A 311 9.27 17.14 6.91
C LEU A 311 10.54 17.27 6.05
N PRO A 312 11.63 16.57 6.42
CA PRO A 312 12.86 16.52 5.62
C PRO A 312 12.61 15.80 4.29
N LEU A 313 13.46 16.05 3.29
CA LEU A 313 13.41 15.35 2.01
C LEU A 313 13.65 13.85 2.20
N LEU A 314 13.08 13.04 1.30
CA LEU A 314 13.18 11.57 1.33
C LEU A 314 14.63 11.09 1.47
N ASN A 315 15.57 11.69 0.72
CA ASN A 315 16.99 11.35 0.75
C ASN A 315 17.73 11.79 2.03
N GLN A 316 17.07 12.53 2.92
CA GLN A 316 17.60 12.97 4.23
C GLN A 316 17.12 12.11 5.39
N LEU A 317 16.19 11.16 5.16
CA LEU A 317 15.56 10.36 6.22
C LEU A 317 16.50 9.34 6.86
N GLY A 318 17.64 9.04 6.23
CA GLY A 318 18.55 8.02 6.74
C GLY A 318 17.94 6.63 6.78
N ILE A 319 17.21 6.26 5.75
CA ILE A 319 16.46 5.00 5.63
C ILE A 319 17.42 3.81 5.73
N PRO A 320 17.12 2.80 6.59
CA PRO A 320 17.94 1.60 6.71
C PRO A 320 17.91 0.75 5.44
N ASN A 321 18.99 0.03 5.18
CA ASN A 321 19.08 -0.88 4.04
C ASN A 321 18.30 -2.17 4.32
N VAL A 322 17.01 -2.15 4.06
CA VAL A 322 16.07 -3.26 4.24
C VAL A 322 15.56 -3.73 2.89
N ARG A 323 15.50 -5.03 2.68
CA ARG A 323 14.84 -5.62 1.51
C ARG A 323 13.34 -5.63 1.73
N LEU A 324 12.65 -4.61 1.24
CA LEU A 324 11.23 -4.38 1.49
C LEU A 324 10.36 -5.56 1.08
N GLY A 325 10.58 -6.17 -0.09
CA GLY A 325 9.83 -7.34 -0.56
C GLY A 325 10.05 -8.62 0.26
N GLN A 326 10.96 -8.60 1.22
CA GLN A 326 11.22 -9.71 2.16
C GLN A 326 10.65 -9.44 3.56
N LEU A 327 9.86 -8.39 3.76
CA LEU A 327 9.13 -8.15 5.01
C LEU A 327 7.88 -9.03 5.11
N THR A 328 7.98 -10.29 4.68
CA THR A 328 6.85 -11.21 4.50
C THR A 328 6.59 -12.10 5.71
N ASP A 329 7.54 -12.25 6.63
CA ASP A 329 7.43 -13.21 7.75
C ASP A 329 6.65 -12.60 8.92
N VAL A 330 5.36 -12.36 8.68
CA VAL A 330 4.43 -11.83 9.70
C VAL A 330 4.22 -12.86 10.82
N ALA A 331 4.19 -14.16 10.50
CA ALA A 331 3.99 -15.21 11.49
C ALA A 331 5.12 -15.22 12.53
N LYS A 332 6.37 -15.14 12.07
CA LYS A 332 7.53 -15.04 12.96
C LYS A 332 7.52 -13.79 13.81
N THR A 333 7.15 -12.67 13.20
CA THR A 333 7.02 -11.40 13.91
C THR A 333 5.98 -11.48 15.03
N GLN A 334 4.83 -12.09 14.77
CA GLN A 334 3.80 -12.29 15.78
C GLN A 334 4.28 -13.23 16.92
N GLU A 335 5.00 -14.31 16.58
CA GLU A 335 5.62 -15.19 17.58
C GLU A 335 6.55 -14.41 18.51
N LEU A 336 7.40 -13.54 17.98
CA LEU A 336 8.30 -12.70 18.76
C LEU A 336 7.55 -11.70 19.66
N LEU A 337 6.48 -11.09 19.14
CA LEU A 337 5.63 -10.16 19.90
C LEU A 337 4.93 -10.87 21.06
N ILE A 338 4.40 -12.08 20.84
CA ILE A 338 3.80 -12.91 21.89
C ILE A 338 4.87 -13.31 22.91
N THR A 339 6.02 -13.82 22.46
CA THR A 339 7.12 -14.27 23.33
C THR A 339 7.69 -13.14 24.20
N SER A 340 7.67 -11.90 23.68
CA SER A 340 8.11 -10.72 24.43
C SER A 340 7.05 -10.14 25.38
N GLY A 341 5.79 -10.62 25.31
CA GLY A 341 4.66 -10.10 26.10
C GLY A 341 4.04 -8.80 25.56
N LEU A 342 4.34 -8.44 24.33
CA LEU A 342 3.77 -7.25 23.69
C LEU A 342 2.44 -7.53 22.95
N LEU A 343 2.15 -8.79 22.62
CA LEU A 343 0.84 -9.30 22.20
C LEU A 343 0.28 -10.23 23.25
#